data_00063ebfb7d198c8819a130a21cfa588
#
_entry.id   00063ebfb7d198c8819a130a21cfa588
#
_cell.length_a   1.000
_cell.length_b   1.000
_cell.length_c   1.000
_cell.angle_alpha   90.00
_cell.angle_beta   90.00
_cell.angle_gamma   90.00
#
_symmetry.space_group_name_H-M   'P 1'
#
loop_
_entity.id
_entity.type
_entity.pdbx_description
1 polymer ?
#
loop_
_entity_poly.entity_id
_entity_poly.type
_entity_poly.pdbx_seq_one_letter_code
_entity_poly.pdbx_strand_id
1 'polypeptide(L)'
;MSIQLNHTIVPARDPQASAAFLAEILDRPAPVRFGPFHGVELDNGVTLDFISDQGHFPVMHYAFLVSEDEFDQIFGRIRERGLSYWADPGQ
;
A
#
# COMPACT_ATOMS: atom_id res chain seq x y z
N MET A 1 -8.61 12.83 -24.22
CA MET A 1 -8.17 12.80 -22.83
C MET A 1 -8.28 11.39 -22.30
N SER A 2 -7.35 10.99 -21.49
CA SER A 2 -7.33 9.63 -20.93
C SER A 2 -8.04 9.61 -19.58
N ILE A 3 -8.67 8.47 -19.29
CA ILE A 3 -9.25 8.23 -17.97
C ILE A 3 -8.16 7.60 -17.10
N GLN A 4 -7.97 8.14 -15.91
CA GLN A 4 -6.94 7.69 -14.98
C GLN A 4 -7.57 7.37 -13.64
N LEU A 5 -7.08 6.31 -13.01
CA LEU A 5 -7.45 6.01 -11.63
C LEU A 5 -6.87 7.11 -10.73
N ASN A 6 -7.68 7.69 -9.86
CA ASN A 6 -7.27 8.77 -8.97
C ASN A 6 -6.93 8.25 -7.57
N HIS A 7 -7.85 7.53 -6.98
CA HIS A 7 -7.66 6.96 -5.66
C HIS A 7 -8.56 5.76 -5.45
N THR A 8 -8.23 4.94 -4.46
CA THR A 8 -9.08 3.83 -4.04
C THR A 8 -9.04 3.71 -2.52
N ILE A 9 -10.08 3.13 -1.97
CA ILE A 9 -10.21 2.95 -0.53
C ILE A 9 -9.67 1.57 -0.14
N VAL A 10 -8.85 1.54 0.92
CA VAL A 10 -8.27 0.32 1.46
C VAL A 10 -8.78 0.15 2.90
N PRO A 11 -9.66 -0.80 3.16
CA PRO A 11 -10.12 -1.05 4.53
C PRO A 11 -9.00 -1.69 5.36
N ALA A 12 -8.91 -1.29 6.61
CA ALA A 12 -7.89 -1.81 7.52
C ALA A 12 -8.37 -1.74 8.96
N ARG A 13 -7.90 -2.68 9.79
CA ARG A 13 -8.21 -2.65 11.22
C ARG A 13 -7.58 -1.45 11.91
N ASP A 14 -6.33 -1.14 11.54
CA ASP A 14 -5.61 0.02 12.02
C ASP A 14 -5.06 0.75 10.80
N PRO A 15 -5.84 1.68 10.23
CA PRO A 15 -5.44 2.34 8.98
C PRO A 15 -4.19 3.19 9.12
N GLN A 16 -3.95 3.80 10.28
CA GLN A 16 -2.74 4.57 10.50
C GLN A 16 -1.50 3.67 10.41
N ALA A 17 -1.51 2.55 11.11
CA ALA A 17 -0.39 1.60 11.10
C ALA A 17 -0.21 0.97 9.73
N SER A 18 -1.31 0.57 9.08
CA SER A 18 -1.24 -0.06 7.76
C SER A 18 -0.70 0.89 6.69
N ALA A 19 -1.16 2.13 6.69
CA ALA A 19 -0.68 3.13 5.75
C ALA A 19 0.80 3.44 5.97
N ALA A 20 1.20 3.62 7.22
CA ALA A 20 2.60 3.88 7.57
C ALA A 20 3.50 2.72 7.13
N PHE A 21 3.06 1.48 7.36
CA PHE A 21 3.79 0.29 6.95
C PHE A 21 3.99 0.27 5.42
N LEU A 22 2.91 0.49 4.66
CA LEU A 22 3.02 0.46 3.19
C LEU A 22 3.94 1.56 2.68
N ALA A 23 3.79 2.78 3.19
CA ALA A 23 4.64 3.90 2.79
C ALA A 23 6.12 3.60 3.06
N GLU A 24 6.41 2.97 4.19
CA GLU A 24 7.77 2.60 4.56
C GLU A 24 8.34 1.52 3.65
N ILE A 25 7.56 0.46 3.36
CA ILE A 25 7.99 -0.62 2.48
C ILE A 25 8.26 -0.11 1.07
N LEU A 26 7.40 0.77 0.56
CA LEU A 26 7.54 1.32 -0.80
C LEU A 26 8.45 2.54 -0.88
N ASP A 27 8.99 3.00 0.26
CA ASP A 27 9.78 4.23 0.36
C ASP A 27 9.04 5.44 -0.20
N ARG A 28 7.79 5.59 0.26
CA ARG A 28 6.96 6.73 -0.08
C ARG A 28 6.92 7.72 1.09
N PRO A 29 6.56 8.98 0.84
CA PRO A 29 6.37 9.95 1.92
C PRO A 29 5.36 9.45 2.95
N ALA A 30 5.47 9.95 4.17
CA ALA A 30 4.55 9.58 5.24
C ALA A 30 3.10 9.81 4.81
N PRO A 31 2.18 8.94 5.22
CA PRO A 31 0.77 9.09 4.85
C PRO A 31 0.20 10.43 5.26
N VAL A 32 -0.68 10.97 4.44
CA VAL A 32 -1.36 12.23 4.71
C VAL A 32 -2.74 11.94 5.28
N ARG A 33 -3.05 12.53 6.43
CA ARG A 33 -4.36 12.39 7.04
C ARG A 33 -5.36 13.31 6.35
N PHE A 34 -6.48 12.74 5.91
CA PHE A 34 -7.57 13.49 5.30
C PHE A 34 -8.90 12.94 5.83
N GLY A 35 -9.53 13.66 6.74
CA GLY A 35 -10.74 13.15 7.41
C GLY A 35 -10.46 11.81 8.10
N PRO A 36 -11.24 10.78 7.82
CA PRO A 36 -11.01 9.44 8.37
C PRO A 36 -9.93 8.65 7.63
N PHE A 37 -9.38 9.20 6.54
CA PHE A 37 -8.44 8.48 5.68
C PHE A 37 -6.99 8.76 6.01
N HIS A 38 -6.16 7.76 5.79
CA HIS A 38 -4.70 7.89 5.79
C HIS A 38 -4.23 7.55 4.38
N GLY A 39 -3.80 8.54 3.62
CA GLY A 39 -3.50 8.40 2.20
C GLY A 39 -2.03 8.17 1.93
N VAL A 40 -1.72 7.12 1.16
CA VAL A 40 -0.38 6.85 0.65
C VAL A 40 -0.37 7.21 -0.83
N GLU A 41 0.44 8.20 -1.19
CA GLU A 41 0.58 8.63 -2.58
C GLU A 41 1.58 7.76 -3.32
N LEU A 42 1.20 7.35 -4.53
CA LEU A 42 2.08 6.62 -5.44
C LEU A 42 2.65 7.57 -6.49
N ASP A 43 3.71 7.14 -7.17
CA ASP A 43 4.42 8.00 -8.13
C ASP A 43 3.60 8.40 -9.34
N ASN A 44 2.57 7.63 -9.67
CA ASN A 44 1.68 7.93 -10.80
C ASN A 44 0.47 8.79 -10.42
N GLY A 45 0.48 9.40 -9.23
CA GLY A 45 -0.60 10.27 -8.80
C GLY A 45 -1.81 9.57 -8.20
N VAL A 46 -1.78 8.24 -8.09
CA VAL A 46 -2.84 7.48 -7.43
C VAL A 46 -2.59 7.47 -5.94
N THR A 47 -3.66 7.63 -5.15
CA THR A 47 -3.58 7.56 -3.70
C THR A 47 -4.34 6.34 -3.18
N LEU A 48 -3.73 5.62 -2.25
CA LEU A 48 -4.38 4.55 -1.51
C LEU A 48 -4.85 5.12 -0.17
N ASP A 49 -6.17 5.22 -0.01
CA ASP A 49 -6.78 5.85 1.17
C ASP A 49 -7.22 4.78 2.16
N PHE A 50 -6.44 4.60 3.20
CA PHE A 50 -6.72 3.62 4.25
C PHE A 50 -7.77 4.16 5.20
N ILE A 51 -8.78 3.35 5.48
CA ILE A 51 -9.86 3.71 6.40
C ILE A 51 -10.11 2.57 7.38
N SER A 52 -10.53 2.93 8.59
CA SER A 52 -10.87 1.94 9.61
C SER A 52 -12.11 1.14 9.19
N ASP A 53 -12.00 -0.16 9.27
CA ASP A 53 -13.12 -1.08 9.08
C ASP A 53 -12.96 -2.23 10.05
N GLN A 54 -13.85 -2.31 11.03
CA GLN A 54 -13.81 -3.35 12.07
C GLN A 54 -14.75 -4.51 11.74
N GLY A 55 -15.47 -4.41 10.62
CA GLY A 55 -16.32 -5.46 10.13
C GLY A 55 -15.56 -6.51 9.34
N HIS A 56 -16.28 -7.28 8.56
CA HIS A 56 -15.71 -8.26 7.67
C HIS A 56 -15.53 -7.63 6.29
N PHE A 57 -14.33 -7.72 5.73
CA PHE A 57 -14.06 -7.29 4.36
C PHE A 57 -13.20 -8.32 3.64
N PRO A 58 -13.32 -8.43 2.31
CA PRO A 58 -12.58 -9.43 1.57
C PRO A 58 -11.08 -9.12 1.53
N VAL A 59 -10.30 -10.17 1.30
CA VAL A 59 -8.88 -10.01 1.00
C VAL A 59 -8.75 -9.29 -0.34
N MET A 60 -7.93 -8.24 -0.36
CA MET A 60 -7.72 -7.42 -1.55
C MET A 60 -6.32 -7.69 -2.11
N HIS A 61 -6.19 -7.56 -3.42
CA HIS A 61 -4.93 -7.73 -4.12
C HIS A 61 -4.53 -6.40 -4.76
N TYR A 62 -3.35 -5.91 -4.41
CA TYR A 62 -2.77 -4.69 -4.99
C TYR A 62 -1.42 -5.05 -5.61
N ALA A 63 -1.23 -4.65 -6.86
CA ALA A 63 0.01 -4.90 -7.57
C ALA A 63 0.66 -3.57 -7.95
N PHE A 64 1.96 -3.49 -7.72
CA PHE A 64 2.73 -2.28 -8.00
C PHE A 64 3.75 -2.58 -9.09
N LEU A 65 3.78 -1.72 -10.11
CA LEU A 65 4.80 -1.79 -11.14
C LEU A 65 6.02 -0.99 -10.67
N VAL A 66 7.15 -1.67 -10.57
CA VAL A 66 8.38 -1.07 -10.07
C VAL A 66 9.55 -1.44 -10.99
N SER A 67 10.63 -0.67 -10.92
CA SER A 67 11.88 -1.03 -11.60
C SER A 67 12.57 -2.18 -10.88
N GLU A 68 13.59 -2.76 -11.51
CA GLU A 68 14.39 -3.81 -10.87
C GLU A 68 15.07 -3.31 -9.61
N ASP A 69 15.62 -2.11 -9.63
CA ASP A 69 16.27 -1.53 -8.47
C ASP A 69 15.28 -1.31 -7.33
N GLU A 70 14.11 -0.78 -7.64
CA GLU A 70 13.05 -0.62 -6.64
C GLU A 70 12.59 -1.95 -6.08
N PHE A 71 12.46 -2.96 -6.95
CA PHE A 71 12.09 -4.31 -6.52
C PHE A 71 13.09 -4.84 -5.48
N ASP A 72 14.38 -4.73 -5.78
CA ASP A 72 15.42 -5.21 -4.88
C ASP A 72 15.38 -4.50 -3.54
N GLN A 73 15.16 -3.20 -3.54
CA GLN A 73 15.06 -2.40 -2.31
C GLN A 73 13.82 -2.78 -1.48
N ILE A 74 12.67 -2.90 -2.14
CA ILE A 74 11.42 -3.28 -1.49
C ILE A 74 11.53 -4.69 -0.92
N PHE A 75 12.04 -5.62 -1.71
CA PHE A 75 12.22 -7.00 -1.28
C PHE A 75 13.17 -7.09 -0.09
N GLY A 76 14.25 -6.28 -0.10
CA GLY A 76 15.17 -6.18 1.02
C GLY A 76 14.47 -5.74 2.30
N ARG A 77 13.58 -4.74 2.21
CA ARG A 77 12.82 -4.27 3.38
C ARG A 77 11.89 -5.35 3.93
N ILE A 78 11.23 -6.09 3.04
CA ILE A 78 10.36 -7.21 3.43
C ILE A 78 11.16 -8.26 4.18
N ARG A 79 12.32 -8.63 3.66
CA ARG A 79 13.19 -9.63 4.28
C ARG A 79 13.74 -9.17 5.63
N GLU A 80 14.17 -7.92 5.72
CA GLU A 80 14.69 -7.34 6.97
C GLU A 80 13.67 -7.38 8.10
N ARG A 81 12.38 -7.26 7.75
CA ARG A 81 11.29 -7.27 8.72
C ARG A 81 10.77 -8.66 9.02
N GLY A 82 11.36 -9.69 8.40
CA GLY A 82 10.95 -11.07 8.62
C GLY A 82 9.52 -11.36 8.16
N LEU A 83 9.03 -10.63 7.17
CA LEU A 83 7.69 -10.82 6.65
C LEU A 83 7.64 -12.04 5.74
N SER A 84 6.51 -12.74 5.76
CA SER A 84 6.26 -13.83 4.83
C SER A 84 6.00 -13.29 3.43
N TYR A 85 6.50 -13.98 2.43
CA TYR A 85 6.28 -13.60 1.03
C TYR A 85 6.20 -14.84 0.15
N TRP A 86 5.55 -14.70 -0.99
CA TRP A 86 5.37 -15.77 -1.96
C TRP A 86 5.58 -15.23 -3.37
N ALA A 87 6.02 -16.11 -4.27
CA ALA A 87 6.19 -15.74 -5.68
C ALA A 87 4.84 -15.62 -6.41
N ASP A 88 3.80 -16.21 -5.86
CA ASP A 88 2.48 -16.29 -6.46
C ASP A 88 1.44 -15.75 -5.49
N PRO A 89 0.61 -14.78 -5.91
CA PRO A 89 -0.39 -14.20 -5.02
C PRO A 89 -1.47 -15.17 -4.57
N GLY A 90 -1.58 -16.32 -5.22
CA GLY A 90 -2.54 -17.34 -4.84
C GLY A 90 -2.15 -18.17 -3.62
N GLN A 91 -1.02 -17.94 -3.06
CA GLN A 91 -0.51 -18.66 -1.89
C GLN A 91 -1.19 -18.26 -0.60
#